data_8baae827661c862e4c76183f1eee18c9
#
_entry.id   8baae827661c862e4c76183f1eee18c9
#
_cell.length_a   1.000
_cell.length_b   1.000
_cell.length_c   1.000
_cell.angle_alpha   90.00
_cell.angle_beta   90.00
_cell.angle_gamma   90.00
#
_symmetry.space_group_name_H-M   'P 1'
#
loop_
_entity.id
_entity.type
_entity.pdbx_description
1 polymer ?
#
loop_
_entity_poly.entity_id
_entity_poly.type
_entity_poly.pdbx_seq_one_letter_code
_entity_poly.pdbx_strand_id
1 'polypeptide(L)'
;MTVLGDRILAHEGGFGTNSAHTAPGGFSWQGLSLRAIACEVIRQCTSVKPGGMLPIDLPWLNERGNHQRMDYQDWDVQNQSCKQILSKLANVIGGPDMQFRPYLSDSQHVRYRFEAGSDGDVYLGQKTVHSLHYHPLGGSIEDLKVDRMAPTQRFYATGAGSDKATLCCLAEDLTLCRRSDPWPLREGTYSDSDAKNWDVLKSHAQAKLAANSKPLMQLSGTINANDVDASGMPLHALGTFWPGEIFEISITGYPDLPDGLYRQRLMKMSGDQTGKVTLLFDICEDPCT
;
A
#
# COMPACT_ATOMS: atom_id res chain seq x y z
N MET A 1 -10.93 -7.58 4.56
CA MET A 1 -9.66 -7.64 5.30
C MET A 1 -9.80 -7.60 6.82
N THR A 2 -10.89 -7.13 7.36
CA THR A 2 -11.17 -7.10 8.80
C THR A 2 -11.02 -8.47 9.47
N VAL A 3 -11.54 -9.55 8.88
CA VAL A 3 -11.45 -10.91 9.45
C VAL A 3 -10.00 -11.42 9.58
N LEU A 4 -9.11 -11.05 8.67
CA LEU A 4 -7.68 -11.39 8.74
C LEU A 4 -6.92 -10.43 9.67
N GLY A 5 -7.33 -9.17 9.70
CA GLY A 5 -6.65 -8.10 10.43
C GLY A 5 -6.60 -8.29 11.95
N ASP A 6 -7.61 -8.94 12.51
CA ASP A 6 -7.72 -9.16 13.96
C ASP A 6 -7.12 -10.51 14.41
N ARG A 7 -6.62 -11.33 13.47
CA ARG A 7 -6.00 -12.60 13.80
C ARG A 7 -4.57 -12.41 14.27
N ILE A 8 -4.21 -13.07 15.34
CA ILE A 8 -2.85 -13.12 15.89
C ILE A 8 -2.15 -14.41 15.45
N LEU A 9 -0.83 -14.47 15.61
CA LEU A 9 -0.05 -15.68 15.40
C LEU A 9 -0.55 -16.81 16.31
N ALA A 10 -0.49 -18.06 15.84
CA ALA A 10 -0.74 -19.24 16.66
C ALA A 10 0.53 -19.54 17.46
N HIS A 11 0.48 -19.42 18.77
CA HIS A 11 1.59 -19.77 19.64
C HIS A 11 1.34 -21.15 20.25
N GLU A 12 1.95 -22.18 19.67
CA GLU A 12 1.85 -23.55 20.18
C GLU A 12 2.47 -23.66 21.58
N GLY A 13 1.69 -24.15 22.54
CA GLY A 13 2.12 -24.35 23.92
C GLY A 13 2.23 -23.08 24.76
N GLY A 14 2.06 -21.88 24.17
CA GLY A 14 2.16 -20.61 24.87
C GLY A 14 0.97 -20.29 25.78
N PHE A 15 -0.23 -20.74 25.40
CA PHE A 15 -1.47 -20.44 26.14
C PHE A 15 -2.28 -21.70 26.38
N GLY A 16 -2.20 -22.24 27.59
CA GLY A 16 -2.99 -23.39 28.01
C GLY A 16 -4.38 -23.01 28.50
N THR A 17 -5.35 -23.90 28.32
CA THR A 17 -6.71 -23.72 28.82
C THR A 17 -6.91 -24.25 30.24
N ASN A 18 -6.05 -25.16 30.67
CA ASN A 18 -6.24 -25.91 31.93
C ASN A 18 -5.17 -25.63 32.98
N SER A 19 -4.06 -25.00 32.65
CA SER A 19 -2.99 -24.67 33.59
C SER A 19 -2.18 -23.47 33.09
N ALA A 20 -1.67 -22.68 34.04
CA ALA A 20 -0.68 -21.67 33.76
C ALA A 20 0.66 -22.33 33.46
N HIS A 21 1.32 -21.92 32.36
CA HIS A 21 2.67 -22.33 32.05
C HIS A 21 3.43 -21.18 31.38
N THR A 22 4.74 -21.23 31.40
CA THR A 22 5.59 -20.27 30.73
C THR A 22 5.59 -20.52 29.23
N ALA A 23 5.50 -19.47 28.45
CA ALA A 23 5.56 -19.54 26.99
C ALA A 23 6.99 -19.97 26.55
N PRO A 24 7.14 -21.11 25.86
CA PRO A 24 8.45 -21.70 25.63
C PRO A 24 9.20 -21.14 24.41
N GLY A 25 8.59 -20.30 23.60
CA GLY A 25 9.23 -19.86 22.36
C GLY A 25 8.47 -18.80 21.59
N GLY A 26 8.83 -18.63 20.35
CA GLY A 26 8.22 -17.70 19.42
C GLY A 26 8.43 -18.16 17.99
N PHE A 27 7.99 -17.34 17.02
CA PHE A 27 8.19 -17.61 15.62
C PHE A 27 9.45 -16.92 15.10
N SER A 28 10.22 -17.66 14.31
CA SER A 28 11.29 -17.10 13.49
C SER A 28 11.30 -17.76 12.13
N TRP A 29 11.55 -16.98 11.09
CA TRP A 29 11.68 -17.44 9.71
C TRP A 29 13.00 -16.97 9.13
N GLN A 30 13.76 -17.87 8.51
CA GLN A 30 15.07 -17.59 7.93
C GLN A 30 15.22 -18.25 6.56
N GLY A 31 15.99 -17.63 5.68
CA GLY A 31 16.27 -18.16 4.34
C GLY A 31 15.05 -18.23 3.43
N LEU A 32 14.07 -17.34 3.64
CA LEU A 32 12.85 -17.22 2.84
C LEU A 32 12.83 -15.88 2.11
N SER A 33 12.03 -15.80 1.03
CA SER A 33 11.64 -14.53 0.43
C SER A 33 10.65 -13.77 1.33
N LEU A 34 10.53 -12.45 1.17
CA LEU A 34 9.57 -11.66 1.96
C LEU A 34 8.12 -12.12 1.75
N ARG A 35 7.76 -12.52 0.52
CA ARG A 35 6.40 -13.04 0.25
C ARG A 35 6.18 -14.44 0.84
N ALA A 36 7.24 -15.27 0.95
CA ALA A 36 7.13 -16.53 1.66
C ALA A 36 6.93 -16.33 3.16
N ILE A 37 7.62 -15.38 3.76
CA ILE A 37 7.40 -14.99 5.16
C ILE A 37 5.96 -14.48 5.35
N ALA A 38 5.44 -13.69 4.42
CA ALA A 38 4.04 -13.24 4.46
C ALA A 38 3.05 -14.42 4.38
N CYS A 39 3.30 -15.40 3.51
CA CYS A 39 2.51 -16.64 3.45
C CYS A 39 2.54 -17.42 4.77
N GLU A 40 3.71 -17.54 5.40
CA GLU A 40 3.86 -18.19 6.70
C GLU A 40 3.08 -17.44 7.80
N VAL A 41 3.15 -16.12 7.82
CA VAL A 41 2.36 -15.30 8.75
C VAL A 41 0.86 -15.56 8.57
N ILE A 42 0.36 -15.53 7.34
CA ILE A 42 -1.06 -15.81 7.06
C ILE A 42 -1.41 -17.23 7.50
N ARG A 43 -0.59 -18.23 7.19
CA ARG A 43 -0.78 -19.62 7.58
C ARG A 43 -0.86 -19.77 9.10
N GLN A 44 0.05 -19.15 9.85
CA GLN A 44 0.06 -19.19 11.33
C GLN A 44 -1.15 -18.46 11.94
N CYS A 45 -1.61 -17.40 11.30
CA CYS A 45 -2.79 -16.67 11.77
C CYS A 45 -4.12 -17.34 11.40
N THR A 46 -4.13 -18.34 10.52
CA THR A 46 -5.34 -18.97 9.98
C THR A 46 -5.32 -20.49 10.10
N SER A 47 -4.76 -21.19 9.11
CA SER A 47 -4.93 -22.64 8.91
C SER A 47 -4.28 -23.50 10.00
N VAL A 48 -3.30 -23.03 10.73
CA VAL A 48 -2.70 -23.73 11.86
C VAL A 48 -3.61 -23.72 13.09
N LYS A 49 -4.49 -22.71 13.21
CA LYS A 49 -5.41 -22.61 14.35
C LYS A 49 -6.63 -23.50 14.16
N PRO A 50 -7.05 -24.28 15.18
CA PRO A 50 -8.33 -24.95 15.15
C PRO A 50 -9.49 -23.99 14.88
N GLY A 51 -10.29 -24.26 13.85
CA GLY A 51 -11.37 -23.37 13.41
C GLY A 51 -10.91 -22.08 12.72
N GLY A 52 -9.61 -21.91 12.50
CA GLY A 52 -9.05 -20.70 11.88
C GLY A 52 -8.98 -20.74 10.35
N MET A 53 -9.31 -21.83 9.71
CA MET A 53 -9.24 -22.00 8.27
C MET A 53 -10.02 -20.90 7.54
N LEU A 54 -9.36 -20.27 6.58
CA LEU A 54 -9.97 -19.34 5.61
C LEU A 54 -9.68 -19.87 4.19
N PRO A 55 -10.56 -19.59 3.21
CA PRO A 55 -10.39 -20.05 1.84
C PRO A 55 -9.33 -19.20 1.10
N ILE A 56 -8.09 -19.20 1.62
CA ILE A 56 -6.97 -18.45 1.07
C ILE A 56 -5.93 -19.43 0.54
N ASP A 57 -5.53 -19.24 -0.72
CA ASP A 57 -4.42 -19.97 -1.32
C ASP A 57 -3.12 -19.21 -1.13
N LEU A 58 -2.09 -19.92 -0.67
CA LEU A 58 -0.77 -19.38 -0.33
C LEU A 58 0.29 -20.01 -1.25
N PRO A 59 0.49 -19.50 -2.47
CA PRO A 59 1.29 -20.20 -3.48
C PRO A 59 2.80 -20.16 -3.22
N TRP A 60 3.30 -19.25 -2.39
CA TRP A 60 4.75 -19.07 -2.18
C TRP A 60 5.27 -19.61 -0.84
N LEU A 61 4.52 -20.47 -0.16
CA LEU A 61 5.06 -21.20 1.00
C LEU A 61 6.38 -21.87 0.62
N ASN A 62 7.41 -21.73 1.43
CA ASN A 62 8.76 -22.30 1.23
C ASN A 62 9.60 -21.69 0.10
N GLU A 63 9.19 -20.61 -0.55
CA GLU A 63 10.05 -19.91 -1.50
C GLU A 63 11.33 -19.40 -0.80
N ARG A 64 12.48 -19.78 -1.34
CA ARG A 64 13.77 -19.41 -0.76
C ARG A 64 14.15 -17.98 -1.08
N GLY A 65 14.83 -17.33 -0.13
CA GLY A 65 15.34 -15.95 -0.23
C GLY A 65 16.37 -15.68 0.87
N ASN A 66 16.83 -14.45 0.94
CA ASN A 66 17.87 -14.04 1.89
C ASN A 66 17.31 -13.26 3.10
N HIS A 67 16.00 -13.32 3.32
CA HIS A 67 15.36 -12.58 4.39
C HIS A 67 15.21 -13.43 5.64
N GLN A 68 15.09 -12.73 6.74
CA GLN A 68 14.76 -13.31 8.04
C GLN A 68 13.80 -12.40 8.79
N ARG A 69 12.92 -13.01 9.54
CA ARG A 69 12.10 -12.36 10.57
C ARG A 69 12.20 -13.21 11.82
N MET A 70 12.59 -12.55 12.89
CA MET A 70 12.79 -13.16 14.19
C MET A 70 11.98 -12.38 15.21
N ASP A 71 11.77 -13.00 16.38
CA ASP A 71 11.31 -12.31 17.58
C ASP A 71 9.81 -12.02 17.68
N TYR A 72 8.97 -12.92 17.17
CA TYR A 72 7.55 -12.96 17.53
C TYR A 72 7.37 -13.90 18.72
N GLN A 73 7.46 -13.34 19.91
CA GLN A 73 7.40 -14.11 21.17
C GLN A 73 5.96 -14.45 21.54
N ASP A 74 5.77 -15.52 22.32
CA ASP A 74 4.45 -15.98 22.73
C ASP A 74 3.65 -14.94 23.52
N TRP A 75 4.33 -14.12 24.33
CA TRP A 75 3.69 -13.08 25.15
C TRP A 75 3.37 -11.79 24.36
N ASP A 76 3.82 -11.67 23.13
CA ASP A 76 3.69 -10.46 22.30
C ASP A 76 2.39 -10.46 21.46
N VAL A 77 1.38 -11.19 21.91
CA VAL A 77 0.12 -11.40 21.18
C VAL A 77 -0.66 -10.13 20.90
N GLN A 78 -0.57 -9.13 21.76
CA GLN A 78 -1.31 -7.87 21.60
C GLN A 78 -0.81 -7.04 20.41
N ASN A 79 0.46 -7.20 20.06
CA ASN A 79 1.13 -6.40 19.03
C ASN A 79 1.46 -7.19 17.75
N GLN A 80 0.96 -8.42 17.62
CA GLN A 80 1.31 -9.32 16.53
C GLN A 80 0.09 -9.80 15.73
N SER A 81 -0.83 -8.88 15.42
CA SER A 81 -1.92 -9.20 14.49
C SER A 81 -1.38 -9.41 13.06
N CYS A 82 -2.05 -10.26 12.30
CA CYS A 82 -1.68 -10.54 10.91
C CYS A 82 -1.53 -9.25 10.09
N LYS A 83 -2.48 -8.31 10.22
CA LYS A 83 -2.43 -7.02 9.54
C LYS A 83 -1.17 -6.23 9.89
N GLN A 84 -0.82 -6.15 11.16
CA GLN A 84 0.36 -5.40 11.62
C GLN A 84 1.65 -6.00 11.07
N ILE A 85 1.77 -7.34 11.09
CA ILE A 85 2.96 -8.02 10.58
C ILE A 85 3.07 -7.83 9.07
N LEU A 86 1.99 -8.07 8.31
CA LEU A 86 1.99 -7.86 6.85
C LEU A 86 2.31 -6.41 6.48
N SER A 87 1.74 -5.43 7.21
CA SER A 87 2.07 -4.02 7.01
C SER A 87 3.54 -3.71 7.29
N LYS A 88 4.13 -4.29 8.34
CA LYS A 88 5.56 -4.15 8.63
C LYS A 88 6.43 -4.78 7.53
N LEU A 89 6.01 -5.92 6.96
CA LEU A 89 6.72 -6.56 5.85
C LEU A 89 6.65 -5.73 4.55
N ALA A 90 5.51 -5.12 4.26
CA ALA A 90 5.35 -4.25 3.09
C ALA A 90 6.12 -2.92 3.23
N ASN A 91 6.30 -2.41 4.44
CA ASN A 91 6.90 -1.10 4.70
C ASN A 91 8.44 -1.12 4.86
N VAL A 92 9.10 -2.25 4.67
CA VAL A 92 10.57 -2.29 4.64
C VAL A 92 11.09 -1.90 3.25
N ILE A 93 12.36 -1.52 3.17
CA ILE A 93 13.03 -1.31 1.87
C ILE A 93 12.98 -2.61 1.07
N GLY A 94 12.44 -2.57 -0.15
CA GLY A 94 12.19 -3.76 -0.95
C GLY A 94 11.01 -4.60 -0.46
N GLY A 95 10.14 -4.04 0.38
CA GLY A 95 8.92 -4.70 0.83
C GLY A 95 7.94 -4.91 -0.32
N PRO A 96 7.34 -6.12 -0.45
CA PRO A 96 6.51 -6.46 -1.59
C PRO A 96 5.11 -5.84 -1.48
N ASP A 97 4.53 -5.49 -2.62
CA ASP A 97 3.08 -5.34 -2.73
C ASP A 97 2.38 -6.62 -2.33
N MET A 98 1.24 -6.52 -1.68
CA MET A 98 0.45 -7.67 -1.24
C MET A 98 -1.03 -7.46 -1.53
N GLN A 99 -1.68 -8.47 -2.10
CA GLN A 99 -3.10 -8.45 -2.45
C GLN A 99 -3.77 -9.79 -2.16
N PHE A 100 -5.07 -9.74 -1.89
CA PHE A 100 -5.94 -10.92 -1.83
C PHE A 100 -6.92 -10.82 -3.00
N ARG A 101 -6.70 -11.60 -4.05
CA ARG A 101 -7.54 -11.60 -5.25
C ARG A 101 -8.64 -12.65 -5.11
N PRO A 102 -9.92 -12.24 -5.09
CA PRO A 102 -11.02 -13.23 -5.09
C PRO A 102 -11.12 -13.93 -6.44
N TYR A 103 -11.47 -15.19 -6.40
CA TYR A 103 -11.82 -15.96 -7.59
C TYR A 103 -12.87 -17.03 -7.24
N LEU A 104 -13.61 -17.46 -8.24
CA LEU A 104 -14.53 -18.60 -8.10
C LEU A 104 -13.75 -19.90 -8.25
N SER A 105 -13.70 -20.71 -7.21
CA SER A 105 -13.10 -22.04 -7.27
C SER A 105 -14.03 -23.06 -7.96
N ASP A 106 -15.33 -22.79 -7.88
CA ASP A 106 -16.41 -23.46 -8.58
C ASP A 106 -17.61 -22.49 -8.69
N SER A 107 -18.76 -22.95 -9.16
CA SER A 107 -19.94 -22.10 -9.37
C SER A 107 -20.58 -21.50 -8.09
N GLN A 108 -20.14 -21.92 -6.91
CA GLN A 108 -20.77 -21.54 -5.63
C GLN A 108 -19.79 -21.01 -4.59
N HIS A 109 -18.49 -21.25 -4.75
CA HIS A 109 -17.50 -20.92 -3.73
C HIS A 109 -16.49 -19.88 -4.20
N VAL A 110 -16.35 -18.81 -3.41
CA VAL A 110 -15.32 -17.81 -3.58
C VAL A 110 -14.10 -18.20 -2.73
N ARG A 111 -12.94 -18.21 -3.34
CA ARG A 111 -11.65 -18.32 -2.67
C ARG A 111 -10.83 -17.05 -2.90
N TYR A 112 -9.76 -16.89 -2.14
CA TYR A 112 -8.83 -15.78 -2.27
C TYR A 112 -7.44 -16.32 -2.58
N ARG A 113 -6.83 -15.81 -3.62
CA ARG A 113 -5.42 -16.07 -3.89
C ARG A 113 -4.59 -14.93 -3.32
N PHE A 114 -3.63 -15.26 -2.48
CA PHE A 114 -2.65 -14.29 -2.01
C PHE A 114 -1.63 -14.04 -3.10
N GLU A 115 -1.55 -12.80 -3.56
CA GLU A 115 -0.58 -12.33 -4.55
C GLU A 115 0.39 -11.39 -3.88
N ALA A 116 1.69 -11.57 -4.12
CA ALA A 116 2.72 -10.67 -3.61
C ALA A 116 3.91 -10.56 -4.56
N GLY A 117 4.53 -9.39 -4.57
CA GLY A 117 5.76 -9.15 -5.32
C GLY A 117 6.90 -10.05 -4.87
N SER A 118 7.83 -10.37 -5.75
CA SER A 118 9.05 -11.11 -5.43
C SER A 118 10.16 -10.19 -4.93
N ASP A 119 11.21 -10.76 -4.34
CA ASP A 119 12.39 -9.99 -3.92
C ASP A 119 13.09 -9.25 -5.08
N GLY A 120 12.91 -9.72 -6.33
CA GLY A 120 13.47 -9.08 -7.53
C GLY A 120 12.49 -8.15 -8.27
N ASP A 121 11.18 -8.28 -8.01
CA ASP A 121 10.11 -7.45 -8.61
C ASP A 121 9.03 -7.25 -7.55
N VAL A 122 9.26 -6.26 -6.69
CA VAL A 122 8.45 -6.03 -5.49
C VAL A 122 7.05 -5.48 -5.78
N TYR A 123 6.85 -4.91 -6.97
CA TYR A 123 5.59 -4.30 -7.35
C TYR A 123 4.76 -5.23 -8.22
N LEU A 124 3.49 -5.41 -7.86
CA LEU A 124 2.54 -6.16 -8.67
C LEU A 124 2.05 -5.35 -9.88
N GLY A 125 1.85 -6.05 -11.01
CA GLY A 125 1.12 -5.53 -12.15
C GLY A 125 1.84 -4.49 -13.02
N GLN A 126 3.12 -4.19 -12.78
CA GLN A 126 3.87 -3.13 -13.49
C GLN A 126 4.01 -3.38 -15.01
N LYS A 127 3.87 -4.62 -15.47
CA LYS A 127 4.00 -5.01 -16.89
C LYS A 127 2.66 -4.98 -17.62
N THR A 128 1.55 -4.89 -16.91
CA THR A 128 0.20 -4.82 -17.49
C THR A 128 -0.20 -3.37 -17.63
N VAL A 129 -0.54 -2.96 -18.85
CA VAL A 129 -0.94 -1.59 -19.17
C VAL A 129 -2.35 -1.60 -19.74
N HIS A 130 -3.21 -0.78 -19.16
CA HIS A 130 -4.58 -0.53 -19.63
C HIS A 130 -4.70 0.89 -20.16
N SER A 131 -5.59 1.11 -21.13
CA SER A 131 -5.81 2.42 -21.71
C SER A 131 -7.19 2.94 -21.32
N LEU A 132 -7.23 4.19 -20.87
CA LEU A 132 -8.46 4.94 -20.62
C LEU A 132 -8.44 6.24 -21.41
N HIS A 133 -9.62 6.74 -21.70
CA HIS A 133 -9.79 8.01 -22.41
C HIS A 133 -10.83 8.86 -21.68
N TYR A 134 -10.46 10.11 -21.39
CA TYR A 134 -11.35 11.14 -20.85
C TYR A 134 -11.58 12.25 -21.87
N HIS A 135 -12.83 12.59 -22.09
CA HIS A 135 -13.26 13.77 -22.81
C HIS A 135 -14.57 14.30 -22.20
N PRO A 136 -14.81 15.62 -22.12
CA PRO A 136 -16.03 16.19 -21.53
C PRO A 136 -17.35 15.71 -22.14
N LEU A 137 -17.30 15.29 -23.41
CA LEU A 137 -18.48 14.79 -24.15
C LEU A 137 -18.60 13.26 -24.14
N GLY A 138 -17.79 12.57 -23.35
CA GLY A 138 -17.80 11.11 -23.19
C GLY A 138 -16.44 10.48 -23.37
N GLY A 139 -16.19 9.38 -22.65
CA GLY A 139 -14.94 8.63 -22.65
C GLY A 139 -15.13 7.32 -21.91
N SER A 140 -14.06 6.53 -21.81
CA SER A 140 -14.07 5.29 -21.02
C SER A 140 -13.86 5.52 -19.52
N ILE A 141 -13.47 6.72 -19.11
CA ILE A 141 -13.44 7.16 -17.72
C ILE A 141 -14.30 8.43 -17.56
N GLU A 142 -15.20 8.40 -16.62
CA GLU A 142 -16.12 9.46 -16.26
C GLU A 142 -15.77 10.04 -14.89
N ASP A 143 -16.40 11.16 -14.51
CA ASP A 143 -16.26 11.81 -13.20
C ASP A 143 -14.80 11.98 -12.79
N LEU A 144 -13.93 12.32 -13.76
CA LEU A 144 -12.50 12.52 -13.48
C LEU A 144 -12.34 13.65 -12.45
N LYS A 145 -11.55 13.39 -11.42
CA LYS A 145 -11.20 14.34 -10.36
C LYS A 145 -9.70 14.40 -10.21
N VAL A 146 -9.22 15.60 -9.91
CA VAL A 146 -7.82 15.90 -9.63
C VAL A 146 -7.73 16.49 -8.24
N ASP A 147 -7.24 15.72 -7.29
CA ASP A 147 -6.97 16.19 -5.95
C ASP A 147 -5.53 16.69 -5.86
N ARG A 148 -5.36 18.00 -5.66
CA ARG A 148 -4.04 18.62 -5.55
C ARG A 148 -3.59 18.77 -4.13
N MET A 149 -2.33 18.43 -3.90
CA MET A 149 -1.67 18.54 -2.60
C MET A 149 -0.60 19.62 -2.68
N ALA A 150 -0.81 20.68 -1.89
CA ALA A 150 0.16 21.78 -1.84
C ALA A 150 1.45 21.32 -1.16
N PRO A 151 2.63 21.74 -1.67
CA PRO A 151 3.92 21.37 -1.13
C PRO A 151 4.14 21.89 0.28
N THR A 152 4.91 21.16 1.07
CA THR A 152 5.40 21.58 2.39
C THR A 152 6.89 21.82 2.30
N GLN A 153 7.33 23.06 2.57
CA GLN A 153 8.72 23.47 2.35
C GLN A 153 9.58 23.35 3.61
N ARG A 154 8.96 23.13 4.78
CA ARG A 154 9.69 23.02 6.05
C ARG A 154 9.03 22.01 6.97
N PHE A 155 9.86 21.17 7.59
CA PHE A 155 9.43 20.24 8.64
C PHE A 155 10.23 20.46 9.92
N TYR A 156 9.51 20.65 11.02
CA TYR A 156 10.05 20.59 12.37
C TYR A 156 9.92 19.14 12.86
N ALA A 157 11.05 18.48 12.97
CA ALA A 157 11.10 17.09 13.40
C ALA A 157 11.50 16.96 14.86
N THR A 158 10.80 16.11 15.60
CA THR A 158 11.11 15.76 16.99
C THR A 158 11.37 14.27 17.12
N GLY A 159 12.44 13.92 17.81
CA GLY A 159 12.84 12.53 18.07
C GLY A 159 12.59 12.07 19.50
N ALA A 160 13.36 11.08 19.93
CA ALA A 160 13.30 10.58 21.30
C ALA A 160 13.71 11.65 22.32
N GLY A 161 13.23 11.49 23.53
CA GLY A 161 13.48 12.38 24.66
C GLY A 161 12.19 13.00 25.21
N SER A 162 12.32 13.74 26.29
CA SER A 162 11.23 14.51 26.90
C SER A 162 11.68 15.92 27.25
N ASP A 163 10.79 16.88 27.13
CA ASP A 163 11.02 18.28 27.43
C ASP A 163 12.31 18.80 26.77
N LYS A 164 13.26 19.30 27.56
CA LYS A 164 14.52 19.87 27.09
C LYS A 164 15.49 18.84 26.49
N ALA A 165 15.27 17.56 26.73
CA ALA A 165 16.09 16.46 26.19
C ALA A 165 15.55 15.89 24.86
N THR A 166 14.44 16.43 24.35
CA THR A 166 13.89 16.01 23.08
C THR A 166 14.83 16.37 21.94
N LEU A 167 15.18 15.41 21.10
CA LEU A 167 15.93 15.65 19.89
C LEU A 167 15.09 16.47 18.91
N CYS A 168 15.67 17.51 18.32
CA CYS A 168 15.01 18.38 17.35
C CYS A 168 15.84 18.53 16.09
N CYS A 169 15.18 18.52 14.94
CA CYS A 169 15.81 18.72 13.64
C CYS A 169 14.90 19.56 12.74
N LEU A 170 15.49 20.44 11.95
CA LEU A 170 14.82 21.20 10.90
C LEU A 170 15.24 20.64 9.54
N ALA A 171 14.26 20.30 8.70
CA ALA A 171 14.47 20.01 7.29
C ALA A 171 13.71 21.05 6.44
N GLU A 172 14.39 21.67 5.48
CA GLU A 172 13.75 22.69 4.64
C GLU A 172 14.24 22.66 3.19
N ASP A 173 13.33 22.96 2.27
CA ASP A 173 13.57 23.27 0.87
C ASP A 173 12.77 24.52 0.50
N LEU A 174 13.43 25.64 0.44
CA LEU A 174 12.82 26.95 0.17
C LEU A 174 12.84 27.33 -1.32
N THR A 175 13.14 26.40 -2.22
CA THR A 175 13.24 26.64 -3.66
C THR A 175 11.97 27.30 -4.22
N LEU A 176 10.80 26.79 -3.85
CA LEU A 176 9.51 27.35 -4.30
C LEU A 176 9.22 28.72 -3.69
N CYS A 177 9.65 28.98 -2.46
CA CYS A 177 9.46 30.28 -1.80
C CYS A 177 10.38 31.38 -2.35
N ARG A 178 11.45 31.01 -3.07
CA ARG A 178 12.45 31.96 -3.62
C ARG A 178 12.29 32.22 -5.12
N ARG A 179 11.23 31.68 -5.74
CA ARG A 179 10.93 31.95 -7.16
C ARG A 179 10.51 33.41 -7.38
N SER A 180 10.53 33.86 -8.62
CA SER A 180 10.01 35.18 -9.01
C SER A 180 8.52 35.35 -8.70
N ASP A 181 7.77 34.24 -8.79
CA ASP A 181 6.41 34.10 -8.29
C ASP A 181 6.45 33.12 -7.10
N PRO A 182 6.61 33.64 -5.87
CA PRO A 182 6.91 32.80 -4.71
C PRO A 182 5.67 32.10 -4.18
N TRP A 183 5.82 30.82 -3.91
CA TRP A 183 4.82 30.08 -3.17
C TRP A 183 4.86 30.45 -1.69
N PRO A 184 3.70 30.48 -1.01
CA PRO A 184 3.65 30.73 0.42
C PRO A 184 4.36 29.60 1.19
N LEU A 185 5.14 29.97 2.20
CA LEU A 185 5.80 29.00 3.07
C LEU A 185 4.74 28.16 3.79
N ARG A 186 4.82 26.86 3.61
CA ARG A 186 4.03 25.87 4.35
C ARG A 186 4.96 25.05 5.23
N GLU A 187 4.56 24.91 6.48
CA GLU A 187 5.32 24.22 7.51
C GLU A 187 4.53 23.00 8.00
N GLY A 188 5.24 21.97 8.36
CA GLY A 188 4.69 20.75 8.93
C GLY A 188 5.50 20.30 10.14
N THR A 189 4.96 19.38 10.89
CA THR A 189 5.62 18.71 12.00
C THR A 189 5.78 17.23 11.70
N TYR A 190 6.85 16.63 12.19
CA TYR A 190 7.12 15.21 12.12
C TYR A 190 7.64 14.75 13.48
N SER A 191 7.07 13.68 14.01
CA SER A 191 7.50 13.11 15.29
C SER A 191 7.89 11.64 15.11
N ASP A 192 9.06 11.28 15.61
CA ASP A 192 9.62 9.93 15.57
C ASP A 192 10.26 9.60 16.93
N SER A 193 9.47 9.10 17.85
CA SER A 193 9.92 8.74 19.20
C SER A 193 10.98 7.64 19.24
N ASP A 194 11.14 6.88 18.15
CA ASP A 194 12.11 5.80 18.02
C ASP A 194 13.49 6.31 17.56
N ALA A 195 13.56 7.52 17.01
CA ALA A 195 14.79 8.15 16.59
C ALA A 195 15.60 8.65 17.80
N LYS A 196 16.52 7.81 18.30
CA LYS A 196 17.40 8.11 19.44
C LYS A 196 18.70 8.83 19.05
N ASN A 197 18.95 9.01 17.76
CA ASN A 197 20.13 9.66 17.20
C ASN A 197 19.70 10.80 16.28
N TRP A 198 20.38 11.92 16.35
CA TRP A 198 20.08 13.11 15.54
C TRP A 198 20.23 12.86 14.04
N ASP A 199 21.25 12.09 13.61
CA ASP A 199 21.46 11.78 12.19
C ASP A 199 20.32 10.93 11.61
N VAL A 200 19.79 9.99 12.40
CA VAL A 200 18.61 9.21 12.03
C VAL A 200 17.38 10.12 11.90
N LEU A 201 17.13 10.95 12.90
CA LEU A 201 16.01 11.90 12.86
C LEU A 201 16.12 12.84 11.65
N LYS A 202 17.33 13.36 11.36
CA LYS A 202 17.60 14.22 10.21
C LYS A 202 17.32 13.49 8.89
N SER A 203 17.78 12.25 8.76
CA SER A 203 17.53 11.42 7.56
C SER A 203 16.03 11.22 7.33
N HIS A 204 15.29 10.90 8.39
CA HIS A 204 13.83 10.73 8.31
C HIS A 204 13.11 12.06 7.97
N ALA A 205 13.53 13.16 8.59
CA ALA A 205 12.98 14.49 8.30
C ALA A 205 13.25 14.92 6.84
N GLN A 206 14.44 14.65 6.32
CA GLN A 206 14.80 14.93 4.92
C GLN A 206 14.00 14.05 3.94
N ALA A 207 13.82 12.77 4.25
CA ALA A 207 12.97 11.88 3.45
C ALA A 207 11.51 12.37 3.43
N LYS A 208 11.00 12.80 4.59
CA LYS A 208 9.65 13.38 4.70
C LYS A 208 9.52 14.67 3.88
N LEU A 209 10.52 15.53 3.93
CA LEU A 209 10.57 16.76 3.13
C LEU A 209 10.58 16.42 1.64
N ALA A 210 11.49 15.56 1.20
CA ALA A 210 11.60 15.17 -0.22
C ALA A 210 10.30 14.61 -0.81
N ALA A 211 9.54 13.87 0.00
CA ALA A 211 8.24 13.32 -0.39
C ALA A 211 7.11 14.38 -0.46
N ASN A 212 7.30 15.58 0.11
CA ASN A 212 6.24 16.59 0.22
C ASN A 212 6.64 17.98 -0.29
N SER A 213 7.89 18.19 -0.72
CA SER A 213 8.39 19.52 -1.12
C SER A 213 7.93 19.97 -2.49
N LYS A 214 7.34 19.07 -3.27
CA LYS A 214 6.82 19.37 -4.60
C LYS A 214 5.30 19.42 -4.58
N PRO A 215 4.67 20.21 -5.48
CA PRO A 215 3.24 20.09 -5.75
C PRO A 215 2.91 18.70 -6.27
N LEU A 216 1.92 18.08 -5.66
CA LEU A 216 1.50 16.73 -6.02
C LEU A 216 0.04 16.73 -6.44
N MET A 217 -0.33 15.75 -7.26
CA MET A 217 -1.72 15.49 -7.61
C MET A 217 -2.04 14.01 -7.51
N GLN A 218 -3.31 13.72 -7.34
CA GLN A 218 -3.86 12.37 -7.39
C GLN A 218 -5.09 12.37 -8.30
N LEU A 219 -5.10 11.45 -9.26
CA LEU A 219 -6.24 11.27 -10.15
C LEU A 219 -7.20 10.23 -9.59
N SER A 220 -8.48 10.45 -9.79
CA SER A 220 -9.53 9.45 -9.58
C SER A 220 -10.63 9.63 -10.62
N GLY A 221 -11.36 8.56 -10.91
CA GLY A 221 -12.47 8.61 -11.86
C GLY A 221 -13.28 7.33 -11.82
N THR A 222 -14.35 7.27 -12.58
CA THR A 222 -15.28 6.14 -12.63
C THR A 222 -15.27 5.52 -14.01
N ILE A 223 -15.20 4.20 -14.08
CA ILE A 223 -15.41 3.42 -15.31
C ILE A 223 -16.69 2.60 -15.17
N ASN A 224 -17.26 2.20 -16.27
CA ASN A 224 -18.36 1.24 -16.28
C ASN A 224 -17.83 -0.13 -16.78
N ALA A 225 -17.81 -1.11 -15.88
CA ALA A 225 -17.32 -2.45 -16.18
C ALA A 225 -18.21 -3.23 -17.18
N ASN A 226 -19.40 -2.71 -17.49
CA ASN A 226 -20.32 -3.27 -18.46
C ASN A 226 -20.15 -2.68 -19.87
N ASP A 227 -19.26 -1.70 -20.04
CA ASP A 227 -19.02 -1.11 -21.35
C ASP A 227 -18.38 -2.13 -22.29
N VAL A 228 -18.88 -2.11 -23.53
CA VAL A 228 -18.42 -3.00 -24.59
C VAL A 228 -17.93 -2.17 -25.80
N ASP A 229 -17.01 -2.74 -26.55
CA ASP A 229 -16.57 -2.18 -27.81
C ASP A 229 -17.62 -2.40 -28.94
N ALA A 230 -17.31 -1.92 -30.15
CA ALA A 230 -18.19 -2.07 -31.29
C ALA A 230 -18.46 -3.55 -31.69
N SER A 231 -17.66 -4.48 -31.21
CA SER A 231 -17.84 -5.93 -31.43
C SER A 231 -18.64 -6.63 -30.32
N GLY A 232 -19.00 -5.87 -29.26
CA GLY A 232 -19.68 -6.39 -28.08
C GLY A 232 -18.76 -7.03 -27.04
N MET A 233 -17.43 -6.85 -27.17
CA MET A 233 -16.47 -7.35 -26.18
C MET A 233 -16.32 -6.33 -25.03
N PRO A 234 -16.28 -6.82 -23.77
CA PRO A 234 -16.10 -5.94 -22.62
C PRO A 234 -14.76 -5.17 -22.69
N LEU A 235 -14.83 -3.85 -22.52
CA LEU A 235 -13.66 -2.98 -22.50
C LEU A 235 -12.86 -3.08 -21.19
N HIS A 236 -13.58 -3.10 -20.06
CA HIS A 236 -12.99 -3.04 -18.72
C HIS A 236 -13.71 -4.00 -17.75
N ALA A 237 -13.82 -5.30 -18.12
CA ALA A 237 -14.52 -6.26 -17.30
C ALA A 237 -13.85 -6.42 -15.92
N LEU A 238 -14.67 -6.55 -14.88
CA LEU A 238 -14.16 -6.85 -13.54
C LEU A 238 -13.36 -8.16 -13.54
N GLY A 239 -12.20 -8.13 -12.90
CA GLY A 239 -11.26 -9.26 -12.86
C GLY A 239 -10.21 -9.27 -13.98
N THR A 240 -10.29 -8.36 -14.97
CA THR A 240 -9.25 -8.19 -16.00
C THR A 240 -8.19 -7.17 -15.63
N PHE A 241 -8.43 -6.38 -14.60
CA PHE A 241 -7.48 -5.39 -14.06
C PHE A 241 -7.48 -5.38 -12.53
N TRP A 242 -6.37 -5.01 -11.94
CA TRP A 242 -6.16 -5.04 -10.49
C TRP A 242 -5.34 -3.84 -10.00
N PRO A 243 -5.49 -3.44 -8.73
CA PRO A 243 -4.56 -2.49 -8.12
C PRO A 243 -3.10 -2.92 -8.33
N GLY A 244 -2.23 -1.95 -8.57
CA GLY A 244 -0.82 -2.18 -8.92
C GLY A 244 -0.53 -2.09 -10.41
N GLU A 245 -1.51 -2.32 -11.29
CA GLU A 245 -1.35 -2.25 -12.74
C GLU A 245 -1.31 -0.80 -13.24
N ILE A 246 -0.72 -0.61 -14.40
CA ILE A 246 -0.52 0.70 -15.01
C ILE A 246 -1.71 1.04 -15.92
N PHE A 247 -2.16 2.28 -15.81
CA PHE A 247 -3.16 2.86 -16.68
C PHE A 247 -2.56 4.04 -17.44
N GLU A 248 -2.74 4.04 -18.74
CA GLU A 248 -2.46 5.18 -19.63
C GLU A 248 -3.77 5.89 -19.90
N ILE A 249 -3.93 7.07 -19.30
CA ILE A 249 -5.15 7.88 -19.37
C ILE A 249 -4.91 9.02 -20.36
N SER A 250 -5.54 8.95 -21.52
CA SER A 250 -5.57 10.07 -22.48
C SER A 250 -6.62 11.08 -22.01
N ILE A 251 -6.18 12.25 -21.58
CA ILE A 251 -7.05 13.33 -21.08
C ILE A 251 -7.10 14.44 -22.13
N THR A 252 -8.32 14.83 -22.51
CA THR A 252 -8.56 15.93 -23.44
C THR A 252 -9.70 16.82 -22.90
N GLY A 253 -9.46 18.13 -22.86
CA GLY A 253 -10.47 19.12 -22.48
C GLY A 253 -10.84 19.13 -21.01
N TYR A 254 -9.97 18.63 -20.10
CA TYR A 254 -10.15 18.80 -18.66
C TYR A 254 -9.68 20.20 -18.24
N PRO A 255 -10.50 21.01 -17.52
CA PRO A 255 -10.21 22.43 -17.28
C PRO A 255 -8.87 22.73 -16.60
N ASP A 256 -8.45 21.86 -15.72
CA ASP A 256 -7.31 22.09 -14.81
C ASP A 256 -6.10 21.20 -15.13
N LEU A 257 -6.12 20.43 -16.21
CA LEU A 257 -4.99 19.62 -16.64
C LEU A 257 -4.66 19.88 -18.11
N PRO A 258 -3.38 19.94 -18.51
CA PRO A 258 -3.00 19.94 -19.92
C PRO A 258 -3.51 18.69 -20.64
N ASP A 259 -3.93 18.85 -21.88
CA ASP A 259 -4.24 17.71 -22.74
C ASP A 259 -3.00 16.84 -22.90
N GLY A 260 -3.16 15.52 -22.74
CA GLY A 260 -2.02 14.61 -22.83
C GLY A 260 -2.29 13.19 -22.34
N LEU A 261 -1.23 12.40 -22.33
CA LEU A 261 -1.23 11.02 -21.86
C LEU A 261 -0.61 10.97 -20.45
N TYR A 262 -1.42 10.52 -19.50
CA TYR A 262 -1.04 10.38 -18.09
C TYR A 262 -0.87 8.91 -17.76
N ARG A 263 0.37 8.51 -17.48
CA ARG A 263 0.68 7.14 -17.06
C ARG A 263 0.64 7.03 -15.56
N GLN A 264 -0.36 6.31 -15.05
CA GLN A 264 -0.68 6.23 -13.63
C GLN A 264 -0.76 4.77 -13.16
N ARG A 265 -0.38 4.53 -11.92
CA ARG A 265 -0.57 3.23 -11.27
C ARG A 265 -1.91 3.20 -10.55
N LEU A 266 -2.69 2.16 -10.75
CA LEU A 266 -3.94 1.97 -10.01
C LEU A 266 -3.63 1.57 -8.56
N MET A 267 -4.08 2.35 -7.59
CA MET A 267 -3.87 2.08 -6.16
C MET A 267 -5.09 1.43 -5.51
N LYS A 268 -6.28 1.81 -5.94
CA LYS A 268 -7.52 1.30 -5.35
C LYS A 268 -8.62 1.25 -6.40
N MET A 269 -9.43 0.23 -6.30
CA MET A 269 -10.70 0.14 -7.01
C MET A 269 -11.83 -0.14 -6.01
N SER A 270 -12.98 0.45 -6.24
CA SER A 270 -14.18 0.24 -5.43
C SER A 270 -15.42 0.39 -6.29
N GLY A 271 -16.42 -0.38 -6.02
CA GLY A 271 -17.68 -0.35 -6.77
C GLY A 271 -18.79 -1.01 -5.98
N ASP A 272 -19.97 -0.97 -6.54
CA ASP A 272 -21.16 -1.66 -6.07
C ASP A 272 -21.67 -2.64 -7.14
N GLN A 273 -22.90 -3.06 -7.02
CA GLN A 273 -23.55 -3.98 -7.96
C GLN A 273 -24.04 -3.31 -9.27
N THR A 274 -23.78 -2.02 -9.48
CA THR A 274 -24.26 -1.28 -10.68
C THR A 274 -23.32 -1.40 -11.88
N GLY A 275 -22.15 -2.00 -11.73
CA GLY A 275 -21.10 -2.05 -12.74
C GLY A 275 -20.22 -0.80 -12.77
N LYS A 276 -20.55 0.27 -12.04
CA LYS A 276 -19.68 1.43 -11.89
C LYS A 276 -18.54 1.13 -10.93
N VAL A 277 -17.30 1.39 -11.36
CA VAL A 277 -16.09 1.15 -10.58
C VAL A 277 -15.31 2.45 -10.48
N THR A 278 -15.15 2.94 -9.27
CA THR A 278 -14.28 4.08 -8.98
C THR A 278 -12.85 3.60 -8.89
N LEU A 279 -11.97 4.25 -9.64
CA LEU A 279 -10.53 4.03 -9.68
C LEU A 279 -9.84 5.18 -8.97
N LEU A 280 -8.86 4.86 -8.13
CA LEU A 280 -7.97 5.83 -7.50
C LEU A 280 -6.55 5.48 -7.91
N PHE A 281 -5.86 6.46 -8.50
CA PHE A 281 -4.51 6.29 -8.99
C PHE A 281 -3.46 6.76 -7.97
N ASP A 282 -2.20 6.50 -8.26
CA ASP A 282 -1.10 6.89 -7.40
C ASP A 282 -0.89 8.41 -7.40
N ILE A 283 -0.21 8.90 -6.38
CA ILE A 283 0.16 10.30 -6.27
C ILE A 283 1.35 10.55 -7.19
N CYS A 284 1.30 11.62 -7.98
CA CYS A 284 2.38 12.04 -8.86
C CYS A 284 2.64 13.55 -8.76
N GLU A 285 3.72 14.03 -9.37
CA GLU A 285 3.98 15.46 -9.47
C GLU A 285 2.89 16.14 -10.32
N ASP A 286 2.44 17.32 -9.90
CA ASP A 286 1.46 18.12 -10.64
C ASP A 286 2.13 18.75 -11.89
N PRO A 287 1.68 18.45 -13.11
CA PRO A 287 2.29 19.00 -14.33
C PRO A 287 1.98 20.47 -14.57
N CYS A 288 1.09 21.06 -13.76
CA CYS A 288 0.69 22.47 -13.91
C CYS A 288 1.59 23.46 -13.13
N THR A 289 2.74 23.02 -12.57
CA THR A 289 3.55 23.85 -11.65
C THR A 289 4.98 24.14 -12.13
#